data_b83971a19250dd1c9c83eefb69d94d1b
#
_entry.id   b83971a19250dd1c9c83eefb69d94d1b
#
_cell.length_a   1.000
_cell.length_b   1.000
_cell.length_c   1.000
_cell.angle_alpha   90.00
_cell.angle_beta   90.00
_cell.angle_gamma   90.00
#
_symmetry.space_group_name_H-M   'P 1'
#
loop_
_entity.id
_entity.type
_entity.pdbx_description
1 polymer ?
#
loop_
_entity_poly.entity_id
_entity_poly.type
_entity_poly.pdbx_seq_one_letter_code
_entity_poly.pdbx_strand_id
1 'polypeptide(L)'
;MDKHFTDFLAGEVRSRRTALGLTQRDLADMAGVSERFIRFVEQGKPSIQLDSLVAVLDTLGLELHLTTRTSHAARTRAGAGRAEGATS
;
A
#
# COMPACT_ATOMS: atom_id res chain seq x y z
N MET A 1 7.82 8.67 0.86
CA MET A 1 7.51 7.26 0.55
C MET A 1 8.41 6.82 -0.59
N ASP A 2 8.91 5.61 -0.48
CA ASP A 2 9.83 5.07 -1.45
C ASP A 2 9.18 4.95 -2.82
N LYS A 3 9.90 5.38 -3.84
CA LYS A 3 9.37 5.32 -5.21
C LYS A 3 9.11 3.89 -5.64
N HIS A 4 9.95 2.95 -5.21
CA HIS A 4 9.74 1.56 -5.51
C HIS A 4 8.38 1.09 -5.00
N PHE A 5 8.04 1.48 -3.78
CA PHE A 5 6.76 1.08 -3.20
C PHE A 5 5.59 1.72 -3.93
N THR A 6 5.70 3.01 -4.26
CA THR A 6 4.60 3.68 -4.94
C THR A 6 4.42 3.17 -6.37
N ASP A 7 5.50 2.79 -7.05
CA ASP A 7 5.40 2.19 -8.37
C ASP A 7 4.75 0.81 -8.29
N PHE A 8 5.14 0.02 -7.30
CA PHE A 8 4.55 -1.29 -7.10
C PHE A 8 3.06 -1.15 -6.80
N LEU A 9 2.72 -0.24 -5.90
CA LEU A 9 1.34 0.01 -5.52
C LEU A 9 0.51 0.44 -6.73
N ALA A 10 1.06 1.34 -7.53
CA ALA A 10 0.37 1.83 -8.73
C ALA A 10 0.02 0.69 -9.67
N GLY A 11 0.97 -0.21 -9.88
CA GLY A 11 0.78 -1.35 -10.77
C GLY A 11 -0.26 -2.31 -10.23
N GLU A 12 -0.23 -2.58 -8.92
CA GLU A 12 -1.18 -3.50 -8.31
C GLU A 12 -2.60 -2.96 -8.35
N VAL A 13 -2.76 -1.68 -8.05
CA VAL A 13 -4.08 -1.06 -8.08
C VAL A 13 -4.64 -1.07 -9.49
N ARG A 14 -3.83 -0.68 -10.47
CA ARG A 14 -4.29 -0.64 -11.85
C ARG A 14 -4.63 -2.04 -12.36
N SER A 15 -3.77 -3.00 -12.08
CA SER A 15 -3.96 -4.37 -12.54
C SER A 15 -5.23 -4.96 -11.96
N ARG A 16 -5.44 -4.79 -10.68
CA ARG A 16 -6.63 -5.33 -10.03
C ARG A 16 -7.89 -4.63 -10.51
N ARG A 17 -7.82 -3.30 -10.67
CA ARG A 17 -8.96 -2.53 -11.16
C ARG A 17 -9.38 -3.01 -12.54
N THR A 18 -8.43 -3.17 -13.45
CA THR A 18 -8.76 -3.60 -14.80
C THR A 18 -9.24 -5.04 -14.82
N ALA A 19 -8.68 -5.90 -13.96
CA ALA A 19 -9.13 -7.28 -13.87
C ALA A 19 -10.58 -7.37 -13.43
N LEU A 20 -11.03 -6.42 -12.63
CA LEU A 20 -12.42 -6.37 -12.19
C LEU A 20 -13.32 -5.61 -13.15
N GLY A 21 -12.77 -5.09 -14.24
CA GLY A 21 -13.56 -4.38 -15.23
C GLY A 21 -13.99 -3.00 -14.81
N LEU A 22 -13.28 -2.39 -13.87
CA LEU A 22 -13.66 -1.08 -13.35
C LEU A 22 -12.88 0.03 -14.03
N THR A 23 -13.55 1.15 -14.28
CA THR A 23 -12.86 2.37 -14.69
C THR A 23 -12.30 3.03 -13.43
N GLN A 24 -11.44 4.02 -13.61
CA GLN A 24 -10.96 4.81 -12.48
C GLN A 24 -12.12 5.46 -11.74
N ARG A 25 -13.09 5.92 -12.49
CA ARG A 25 -14.27 6.57 -11.90
C ARG A 25 -15.10 5.57 -11.11
N ASP A 26 -15.30 4.37 -11.66
CA ASP A 26 -16.03 3.33 -10.95
C ASP A 26 -15.37 3.03 -9.60
N LEU A 27 -14.07 2.87 -9.63
CA LEU A 27 -13.34 2.57 -8.40
C LEU A 27 -13.45 3.72 -7.40
N ALA A 28 -13.33 4.94 -7.89
CA ALA A 28 -13.43 6.10 -7.02
C ALA A 28 -14.80 6.16 -6.33
N ASP A 29 -15.84 5.95 -7.11
CA ASP A 29 -17.21 5.99 -6.58
C ASP A 29 -17.40 4.88 -5.54
N MET A 30 -16.92 3.70 -5.82
CA MET A 30 -17.09 2.58 -4.90
C MET A 30 -16.29 2.73 -3.62
N ALA A 31 -15.11 3.31 -3.72
CA ALA A 31 -14.24 3.48 -2.56
C ALA A 31 -14.54 4.75 -1.78
N GLY A 32 -15.35 5.63 -2.33
CA GLY A 32 -15.67 6.88 -1.65
C GLY A 32 -14.54 7.90 -1.70
N VAL A 33 -13.74 7.86 -2.76
CA VAL A 33 -12.66 8.82 -2.95
C VAL A 33 -12.83 9.49 -4.29
N SER A 34 -12.02 10.50 -4.59
CA SER A 34 -12.12 11.18 -5.86
C SER A 34 -11.43 10.38 -6.95
N GLU A 35 -11.89 10.57 -8.18
CA GLU A 35 -11.23 9.97 -9.33
C GLU A 35 -9.79 10.49 -9.44
N ARG A 36 -9.58 11.75 -9.06
CA ARG A 36 -8.25 12.33 -9.05
C ARG A 36 -7.32 11.57 -8.12
N PHE A 37 -7.84 11.11 -6.97
CA PHE A 37 -7.05 10.33 -6.05
C PHE A 37 -6.63 9.01 -6.69
N ILE A 38 -7.55 8.35 -7.40
CA ILE A 38 -7.23 7.09 -8.08
C ILE A 38 -6.12 7.32 -9.10
N ARG A 39 -6.23 8.38 -9.90
CA ARG A 39 -5.19 8.68 -10.88
C ARG A 39 -3.86 8.94 -10.19
N PHE A 40 -3.89 9.62 -9.06
CA PHE A 40 -2.70 9.94 -8.29
C PHE A 40 -1.99 8.66 -7.85
N VAL A 41 -2.76 7.72 -7.31
CA VAL A 41 -2.22 6.43 -6.88
C VAL A 41 -1.63 5.66 -8.07
N GLU A 42 -2.35 5.61 -9.16
CA GLU A 42 -1.94 4.83 -10.33
C GLU A 42 -0.77 5.47 -11.09
N GLN A 43 -0.47 6.70 -10.81
CA GLN A 43 0.71 7.35 -11.37
C GLN A 43 1.94 7.17 -10.49
N GLY A 44 1.80 6.48 -9.37
CA GLY A 44 2.93 6.23 -8.49
C GLY A 44 3.38 7.47 -7.74
N LYS A 45 2.51 8.43 -7.54
CA LYS A 45 2.88 9.65 -6.84
C LYS A 45 3.12 9.38 -5.36
N PRO A 46 4.05 10.09 -4.75
CA PRO A 46 4.32 9.92 -3.31
C PRO A 46 3.29 10.66 -2.47
N SER A 47 3.39 10.51 -1.17
CA SER A 47 2.54 11.25 -0.22
C SER A 47 1.06 10.91 -0.36
N ILE A 48 0.77 9.61 -0.38
CA ILE A 48 -0.58 9.13 -0.49
C ILE A 48 -1.23 9.13 0.88
N GLN A 49 -2.46 9.64 0.97
CA GLN A 49 -3.22 9.62 2.20
C GLN A 49 -3.62 8.19 2.53
N LEU A 50 -3.25 7.74 3.71
CA LEU A 50 -3.36 6.33 4.05
C LEU A 50 -4.79 5.82 4.13
N ASP A 51 -5.68 6.55 4.79
CA ASP A 51 -7.04 6.07 4.96
C ASP A 51 -7.78 5.98 3.62
N SER A 52 -7.51 6.91 2.71
CA SER A 52 -8.09 6.83 1.38
C SER A 52 -7.52 5.65 0.61
N LEU A 53 -6.23 5.39 0.77
CA LEU A 53 -5.61 4.24 0.12
C LEU A 53 -6.21 2.94 0.63
N VAL A 54 -6.40 2.81 1.93
CA VAL A 54 -6.99 1.60 2.50
C VAL A 54 -8.38 1.37 1.94
N ALA A 55 -9.18 2.43 1.79
CA ALA A 55 -10.51 2.31 1.22
C ALA A 55 -10.46 1.78 -0.22
N VAL A 56 -9.48 2.24 -1.00
CA VAL A 56 -9.30 1.77 -2.37
C VAL A 56 -8.89 0.30 -2.38
N LEU A 57 -7.94 -0.07 -1.53
CA LEU A 57 -7.48 -1.45 -1.47
C LEU A 57 -8.60 -2.38 -1.05
N ASP A 58 -9.38 -1.98 -0.05
CA ASP A 58 -10.51 -2.79 0.40
C ASP A 58 -11.51 -3.03 -0.73
N THR A 59 -11.80 -1.98 -1.50
CA THR A 59 -12.72 -2.10 -2.62
C THR A 59 -12.22 -3.09 -3.66
N LEU A 60 -10.92 -3.13 -3.86
CA LEU A 60 -10.31 -4.02 -4.85
C LEU A 60 -10.04 -5.42 -4.32
N GLY A 61 -10.30 -5.67 -3.05
CA GLY A 61 -9.99 -6.95 -2.45
C GLY A 61 -8.50 -7.14 -2.22
N LEU A 62 -7.78 -6.06 -2.04
CA LEU A 62 -6.35 -6.10 -1.74
C LEU A 62 -6.14 -5.76 -0.27
N GLU A 63 -5.06 -6.25 0.28
CA GLU A 63 -4.71 -5.97 1.67
C GLU A 63 -3.30 -5.43 1.74
N LEU A 64 -3.11 -4.54 2.71
CA LEU A 64 -1.79 -4.00 2.99
C LEU A 64 -1.28 -4.69 4.23
N HIS A 65 -0.16 -5.39 4.08
CA HIS A 65 0.42 -6.13 5.18
C HIS A 65 1.79 -5.56 5.53
N LEU A 66 2.04 -5.47 6.82
CA LEU A 66 3.36 -5.10 7.32
C LEU A 66 4.03 -6.34 7.85
N THR A 67 5.25 -6.55 7.46
CA THR A 67 6.01 -7.67 7.96
C THR A 67 7.35 -7.18 8.46
N THR A 68 7.88 -7.92 9.39
CA THR A 68 9.19 -7.59 9.94
C THR A 68 10.27 -8.07 8.99
N ARG A 69 11.28 -7.26 8.82
CA ARG A 69 12.46 -7.68 8.11
C ARG A 69 13.66 -7.13 8.84
N THR A 70 14.83 -7.67 8.55
CA THR A 70 16.04 -7.19 9.19
C THR A 70 16.33 -5.76 8.76
N SER A 71 16.50 -4.88 9.73
CA SER A 71 16.86 -3.51 9.49
C SER A 71 18.11 -3.20 10.28
N HIS A 72 18.70 -2.06 10.05
CA HIS A 72 19.87 -1.66 10.81
C HIS A 72 19.55 -1.61 12.30
N ALA A 73 18.43 -1.00 12.65
CA ALA A 73 18.03 -0.90 14.04
C ALA A 73 17.79 -2.26 14.67
N ALA A 74 17.11 -3.15 13.92
CA ALA A 74 16.83 -4.46 14.43
C ALA A 74 18.10 -5.28 14.64
N ARG A 75 19.05 -5.15 13.74
CA ARG A 75 20.33 -5.86 13.91
C ARG A 75 21.08 -5.36 15.12
N THR A 76 21.08 -4.07 15.32
CA THR A 76 21.77 -3.48 16.45
C THR A 76 21.18 -3.97 17.76
N ARG A 77 19.86 -3.97 17.84
CA ARG A 77 19.18 -4.42 19.04
C ARG A 77 19.37 -5.91 19.27
N ALA A 78 19.30 -6.68 18.22
CA ALA A 78 19.47 -8.11 18.34
C ALA A 78 20.84 -8.44 18.87
N GLY A 79 21.84 -7.71 18.42
CA GLY A 79 23.19 -7.93 18.92
C GLY A 79 23.28 -7.63 20.39
N ALA A 80 22.42 -6.78 20.88
CA ALA A 80 22.45 -6.49 22.27
C ALA A 80 21.57 -7.41 23.03
N GLY A 81 20.62 -7.87 22.54
CA GLY A 81 19.90 -8.61 23.29
C GLY A 81 19.15 -9.60 22.96
N ARG A 82 18.67 -10.10 22.60
CA ARG A 82 17.93 -10.95 22.43
C ARG A 82 16.90 -11.14 22.26
N ALA A 83 16.62 -11.45 21.98
CA ALA A 83 15.85 -11.98 21.69
C ALA A 83 14.57 -12.06 21.93
N GLU A 84 14.10 -11.85 22.56
CA GLU A 84 12.91 -11.92 22.76
C GLU A 84 12.16 -11.55 21.83
N GLY A 85 12.58 -11.18 21.20
CA GLY A 85 11.83 -10.75 20.28
C GLY A 85 10.81 -11.52 19.88
N ALA A 86 10.93 -12.34 20.12
CA ALA A 86 10.09 -13.05 19.69
C ALA A 86 8.81 -12.75 19.82
N THR A 87 8.51 -12.34 20.54
CA THR A 87 7.34 -12.24 20.70
C THR A 87 6.74 -11.56 19.95
N SER A 88 6.67 -11.29 19.61
CA SER A 88 5.95 -10.71 18.93
C SER A 88 5.68 -10.67 18.44
#